data_fa6346d4dd845d18091fc175a7162cc5
#
_entry.id   fa6346d4dd845d18091fc175a7162cc5
#
_cell.length_a   1.000
_cell.length_b   1.000
_cell.length_c   1.000
_cell.angle_alpha   90.00
_cell.angle_beta   90.00
_cell.angle_gamma   90.00
#
_symmetry.space_group_name_H-M   'P 1'
#
loop_
_entity.id
_entity.type
_entity.pdbx_description
1 polymer ?
#
loop_
_entity_poly.entity_id
_entity_poly.type
_entity_poly.pdbx_seq_one_letter_code
_entity_poly.pdbx_strand_id
1 'polypeptide(L)'
;MDQTFEKRKKVIYDFICDDFYIPMKVKEIATVLQVSKEQRRELQEVLDALVEEGKITLSKRGKYSKGQTKRITGTFQANIRGFGFVMVEGEDEDIFIPGENVNGAFQGDEVECIITGAPEGKRKEGKIVRIVSHQVKKIVGLYEKSKSFGFVRPDNQRYLKDIYIPAGKEMGAMDGHKVVVELTSYGQEHAKPEGKIVEIIGHVNDPGADILSIVKDYDLPTEFPEKVLNQAVRVGKDVSEADCAGRLDLRDWQMVTIDGEDAKDLDDAVSLTMKDENYQLGVHIADVTNYVQEKSCLLYTSPSPRDRSL
;
A
#
# COMPACT_ATOMS: atom_id res chain seq x y z
N MET A 1 14.92 -1.05 -37.88
CA MET A 1 14.40 0.33 -37.95
C MET A 1 15.53 1.24 -38.40
N ASP A 2 15.27 2.11 -39.38
CA ASP A 2 16.29 2.95 -39.99
C ASP A 2 16.78 4.01 -39.00
N GLN A 3 18.07 3.98 -38.64
CA GLN A 3 18.70 4.96 -37.74
C GLN A 3 18.48 6.41 -38.18
N THR A 4 18.26 6.61 -39.49
CA THR A 4 18.00 7.90 -40.11
C THR A 4 16.60 8.42 -39.75
N PHE A 5 15.59 7.56 -39.70
CA PHE A 5 14.22 7.92 -39.34
C PHE A 5 14.13 8.35 -37.87
N GLU A 6 14.76 7.63 -36.95
CA GLU A 6 14.76 7.98 -35.50
C GLU A 6 15.50 9.30 -35.24
N LYS A 7 16.60 9.57 -35.96
CA LYS A 7 17.30 10.86 -35.87
C LYS A 7 16.40 12.02 -36.33
N ARG A 8 15.70 11.85 -37.45
CA ARG A 8 14.76 12.85 -37.98
C ARG A 8 13.59 13.07 -37.00
N LYS A 9 13.04 12.01 -36.44
CA LYS A 9 12.02 12.06 -35.43
C LYS A 9 12.42 12.90 -34.22
N LYS A 10 13.64 12.70 -33.74
CA LYS A 10 14.18 13.47 -32.62
C LYS A 10 14.29 14.96 -32.97
N VAL A 11 14.87 15.31 -34.14
CA VAL A 11 15.03 16.72 -34.57
C VAL A 11 13.67 17.42 -34.69
N ILE A 12 12.68 16.76 -35.29
CA ILE A 12 11.33 17.33 -35.45
C ILE A 12 10.63 17.48 -34.10
N TYR A 13 10.79 16.50 -33.21
CA TYR A 13 10.24 16.59 -31.86
C TYR A 13 10.87 17.73 -31.07
N ASP A 14 12.19 17.86 -31.08
CA ASP A 14 12.92 18.92 -30.38
C ASP A 14 12.48 20.31 -30.91
N PHE A 15 12.30 20.45 -32.24
CA PHE A 15 11.78 21.67 -32.84
C PHE A 15 10.35 22.02 -32.36
N ILE A 16 9.43 21.04 -32.28
CA ILE A 16 8.05 21.27 -31.84
C ILE A 16 7.99 21.53 -30.33
N CYS A 17 8.97 21.07 -29.57
CA CYS A 17 9.08 21.26 -28.14
C CYS A 17 9.80 22.54 -27.73
N ASP A 18 10.38 23.29 -28.67
CA ASP A 18 11.04 24.56 -28.41
C ASP A 18 10.08 25.59 -27.82
N ASP A 19 10.55 26.39 -26.85
CA ASP A 19 9.73 27.37 -26.14
C ASP A 19 9.17 28.48 -27.02
N PHE A 20 9.80 28.75 -28.18
CA PHE A 20 9.34 29.74 -29.17
C PHE A 20 8.47 29.12 -30.28
N TYR A 21 8.23 27.80 -30.23
CA TYR A 21 7.42 27.15 -31.25
C TYR A 21 5.95 27.54 -31.11
N ILE A 22 5.36 27.97 -32.22
CA ILE A 22 3.92 28.21 -32.34
C ILE A 22 3.28 27.08 -33.15
N PRO A 23 2.05 26.63 -32.80
CA PRO A 23 1.37 25.55 -33.55
C PRO A 23 1.27 25.83 -35.03
N MET A 24 1.89 24.97 -35.85
CA MET A 24 2.05 25.08 -37.32
C MET A 24 1.40 23.92 -38.04
N LYS A 25 1.03 24.16 -39.30
CA LYS A 25 0.63 23.08 -40.25
C LYS A 25 1.88 22.44 -40.85
N VAL A 26 1.75 21.23 -41.39
CA VAL A 26 2.87 20.51 -42.03
C VAL A 26 3.61 21.36 -43.09
N LYS A 27 2.85 22.16 -43.86
CA LYS A 27 3.48 23.05 -44.90
C LYS A 27 4.33 24.15 -44.27
N GLU A 28 3.93 24.68 -43.15
CA GLU A 28 4.62 25.73 -42.39
C GLU A 28 5.89 25.13 -41.75
N ILE A 29 5.77 23.96 -41.12
CA ILE A 29 6.93 23.20 -40.58
C ILE A 29 7.94 22.90 -41.69
N ALA A 30 7.45 22.39 -42.82
CA ALA A 30 8.32 22.12 -43.97
C ALA A 30 9.11 23.34 -44.49
N THR A 31 8.47 24.51 -44.43
CA THR A 31 9.11 25.78 -44.82
C THR A 31 10.16 26.22 -43.84
N VAL A 32 9.86 26.17 -42.53
CA VAL A 32 10.80 26.55 -41.47
C VAL A 32 12.02 25.61 -41.42
N LEU A 33 11.80 24.31 -41.60
CA LEU A 33 12.84 23.30 -41.59
C LEU A 33 13.53 23.14 -42.98
N GLN A 34 13.14 23.98 -43.95
CA GLN A 34 13.69 23.96 -45.34
C GLN A 34 13.62 22.57 -46.02
N VAL A 35 12.55 21.81 -45.74
CA VAL A 35 12.33 20.48 -46.31
C VAL A 35 11.90 20.58 -47.75
N SER A 36 12.62 19.88 -48.65
CA SER A 36 12.33 19.85 -50.10
C SER A 36 10.96 19.23 -50.38
N LYS A 37 10.39 19.51 -51.59
CA LYS A 37 9.08 18.95 -51.97
C LYS A 37 9.07 17.42 -51.97
N GLU A 38 10.18 16.80 -52.32
CA GLU A 38 10.33 15.33 -52.36
C GLU A 38 10.37 14.70 -50.97
N GLN A 39 10.90 15.42 -49.99
CA GLN A 39 11.01 14.95 -48.58
C GLN A 39 9.75 15.26 -47.73
N ARG A 40 8.76 15.93 -48.28
CA ARG A 40 7.53 16.27 -47.52
C ARG A 40 6.74 15.06 -47.12
N ARG A 41 6.79 13.97 -47.87
CA ARG A 41 6.15 12.71 -47.52
C ARG A 41 6.79 12.09 -46.29
N GLU A 42 8.13 12.06 -46.25
CA GLU A 42 8.85 11.59 -45.06
C GLU A 42 8.58 12.44 -43.84
N LEU A 43 8.50 13.79 -43.98
CA LEU A 43 8.13 14.69 -42.89
C LEU A 43 6.73 14.35 -42.35
N GLN A 44 5.75 14.07 -43.21
CA GLN A 44 4.42 13.66 -42.82
C GLN A 44 4.46 12.34 -42.05
N GLU A 45 5.17 11.33 -42.56
CA GLU A 45 5.32 10.02 -41.89
C GLU A 45 5.96 10.15 -40.49
N VAL A 46 6.94 11.05 -40.31
CA VAL A 46 7.55 11.33 -39.02
C VAL A 46 6.58 12.04 -38.07
N LEU A 47 5.80 13.02 -38.55
CA LEU A 47 4.82 13.73 -37.75
C LEU A 47 3.70 12.80 -37.33
N ASP A 48 3.23 11.93 -38.22
CA ASP A 48 2.19 10.94 -37.91
C ASP A 48 2.66 9.94 -36.85
N ALA A 49 3.90 9.45 -36.96
CA ALA A 49 4.52 8.59 -35.95
C ALA A 49 4.65 9.28 -34.58
N LEU A 50 5.00 10.58 -34.55
CA LEU A 50 5.06 11.35 -33.30
C LEU A 50 3.68 11.60 -32.69
N VAL A 51 2.63 11.71 -33.52
CA VAL A 51 1.21 11.79 -33.06
C VAL A 51 0.75 10.44 -32.48
N GLU A 52 1.04 9.33 -33.18
CA GLU A 52 0.74 7.97 -32.70
C GLU A 52 1.44 7.65 -31.39
N GLU A 53 2.67 8.14 -31.20
CA GLU A 53 3.41 8.02 -29.94
C GLU A 53 2.91 8.99 -28.85
N GLY A 54 1.93 9.83 -29.11
CA GLY A 54 1.41 10.81 -28.16
C GLY A 54 2.38 11.95 -27.83
N LYS A 55 3.54 12.02 -28.52
CA LYS A 55 4.58 13.04 -28.28
C LYS A 55 4.17 14.43 -28.76
N ILE A 56 3.37 14.49 -29.82
CA ILE A 56 2.79 15.72 -30.34
C ILE A 56 1.30 15.52 -30.60
N THR A 57 0.55 16.61 -30.66
CA THR A 57 -0.89 16.59 -30.95
C THR A 57 -1.21 17.28 -32.25
N LEU A 58 -2.17 16.74 -33.01
CA LEU A 58 -2.74 17.33 -34.21
C LEU A 58 -4.11 17.91 -33.91
N SER A 59 -4.27 19.23 -34.02
CA SER A 59 -5.54 19.91 -33.83
C SER A 59 -6.50 19.67 -34.99
N LYS A 60 -7.82 19.84 -34.76
CA LYS A 60 -8.85 19.80 -35.82
C LYS A 60 -8.59 20.76 -37.00
N ARG A 61 -7.75 21.77 -36.80
CA ARG A 61 -7.33 22.74 -37.82
C ARG A 61 -6.07 22.32 -38.58
N GLY A 62 -5.55 21.11 -38.35
CA GLY A 62 -4.35 20.56 -38.98
C GLY A 62 -3.04 21.19 -38.49
N LYS A 63 -3.00 21.72 -37.29
CA LYS A 63 -1.79 22.27 -36.66
C LYS A 63 -1.21 21.29 -35.67
N TYR A 64 0.10 21.09 -35.76
CA TYR A 64 0.87 20.29 -34.80
C TYR A 64 1.29 21.16 -33.62
N SER A 65 1.24 20.60 -32.43
CA SER A 65 1.73 21.23 -31.20
C SER A 65 2.31 20.18 -30.26
N LYS A 66 3.12 20.60 -29.31
CA LYS A 66 3.62 19.75 -28.24
C LYS A 66 2.46 18.99 -27.62
N GLY A 67 2.59 17.68 -27.53
CA GLY A 67 1.60 16.86 -26.87
C GLY A 67 1.43 17.33 -25.43
N GLN A 68 0.21 17.70 -25.05
CA GLN A 68 -0.11 17.78 -23.63
C GLN A 68 -0.20 16.32 -23.16
N THR A 69 0.90 15.81 -22.65
CA THR A 69 0.91 14.51 -21.98
C THR A 69 -0.01 14.65 -20.78
N LYS A 70 -1.25 14.16 -20.92
CA LYS A 70 -2.21 14.15 -19.82
C LYS A 70 -1.55 13.37 -18.68
N ARG A 71 -1.22 14.08 -17.61
CA ARG A 71 -0.75 13.44 -16.39
C ARG A 71 -1.94 12.77 -15.71
N ILE A 72 -1.75 11.55 -15.32
CA ILE A 72 -2.75 10.72 -14.65
C ILE A 72 -2.20 10.42 -13.28
N THR A 73 -2.97 10.69 -12.25
CA THR A 73 -2.63 10.36 -10.86
C THR A 73 -3.25 9.01 -10.51
N GLY A 74 -2.53 8.17 -9.81
CA GLY A 74 -3.00 6.88 -9.35
C GLY A 74 -2.05 6.23 -8.37
N THR A 75 -2.43 5.06 -7.87
CA THR A 75 -1.64 4.28 -6.91
C THR A 75 -0.78 3.24 -7.63
N PHE A 76 0.52 3.27 -7.37
CA PHE A 76 1.47 2.33 -7.97
C PHE A 76 1.47 1.00 -7.24
N GLN A 77 1.30 -0.09 -7.97
CA GLN A 77 1.46 -1.46 -7.48
C GLN A 77 2.69 -2.10 -8.12
N ALA A 78 3.69 -2.38 -7.29
CA ALA A 78 4.91 -3.04 -7.71
C ALA A 78 4.71 -4.54 -7.93
N ASN A 79 5.38 -5.09 -8.94
CA ASN A 79 5.50 -6.53 -9.16
C ASN A 79 6.90 -7.00 -8.81
N ILE A 80 7.02 -8.22 -8.30
CA ILE A 80 8.31 -8.86 -7.93
C ILE A 80 9.31 -8.97 -9.10
N ARG A 81 8.83 -8.85 -10.34
CA ARG A 81 9.66 -8.87 -11.56
C ARG A 81 10.20 -7.50 -11.97
N GLY A 82 9.95 -6.45 -11.17
CA GLY A 82 10.50 -5.10 -11.40
C GLY A 82 9.62 -4.16 -12.23
N PHE A 83 8.54 -4.62 -12.83
CA PHE A 83 7.51 -3.78 -13.43
C PHE A 83 6.38 -3.49 -12.42
N GLY A 84 5.42 -2.67 -12.79
CA GLY A 84 4.24 -2.45 -11.95
C GLY A 84 3.04 -1.96 -12.74
N PHE A 85 2.00 -1.55 -11.99
CA PHE A 85 0.76 -1.02 -12.55
C PHE A 85 0.38 0.24 -11.76
N VAL A 86 -0.20 1.21 -12.45
CA VAL A 86 -0.83 2.37 -11.81
C VAL A 86 -2.34 2.18 -11.89
N MET A 87 -2.95 2.01 -10.72
CA MET A 87 -4.39 1.97 -10.57
C MET A 87 -4.93 3.39 -10.53
N VAL A 88 -5.89 3.69 -11.39
CA VAL A 88 -6.53 5.00 -11.49
C VAL A 88 -7.96 4.89 -10.98
N GLU A 89 -8.33 5.73 -10.03
CA GLU A 89 -9.68 5.72 -9.47
C GLU A 89 -10.73 6.03 -10.55
N GLY A 90 -11.72 5.14 -10.69
CA GLY A 90 -12.80 5.26 -11.69
C GLY A 90 -12.45 4.77 -13.09
N GLU A 91 -11.27 4.19 -13.33
CA GLU A 91 -10.94 3.48 -14.57
C GLU A 91 -10.91 1.96 -14.33
N ASP A 92 -11.47 1.18 -15.27
CA ASP A 92 -11.52 -0.30 -15.18
C ASP A 92 -10.17 -0.96 -15.51
N GLU A 93 -9.27 -0.25 -16.17
CA GLU A 93 -7.98 -0.78 -16.62
C GLU A 93 -6.80 -0.05 -16.00
N ASP A 94 -5.91 -0.82 -15.38
CA ASP A 94 -4.64 -0.33 -14.85
C ASP A 94 -3.66 0.02 -15.98
N ILE A 95 -2.79 1.01 -15.71
CA ILE A 95 -1.72 1.41 -16.62
C ILE A 95 -0.48 0.57 -16.32
N PHE A 96 -0.01 -0.20 -17.28
CA PHE A 96 1.23 -0.97 -17.16
C PHE A 96 2.46 -0.06 -17.17
N ILE A 97 3.36 -0.25 -16.20
CA ILE A 97 4.61 0.51 -16.06
C ILE A 97 5.79 -0.45 -16.19
N PRO A 98 6.53 -0.43 -17.31
CA PRO A 98 7.78 -1.18 -17.46
C PRO A 98 8.80 -0.84 -16.38
N GLY A 99 9.71 -1.77 -16.08
CA GLY A 99 10.70 -1.60 -15.01
C GLY A 99 11.56 -0.34 -15.14
N GLU A 100 11.98 -0.01 -16.35
CA GLU A 100 12.74 1.20 -16.66
C GLU A 100 11.93 2.50 -16.48
N ASN A 101 10.61 2.43 -16.39
CA ASN A 101 9.71 3.55 -16.29
C ASN A 101 9.12 3.74 -14.87
N VAL A 102 9.51 2.89 -13.92
CA VAL A 102 9.03 2.93 -12.51
C VAL A 102 9.55 4.16 -11.75
N ASN A 103 10.72 4.68 -12.14
CA ASN A 103 11.28 5.94 -11.61
C ASN A 103 11.43 5.99 -10.08
N GLY A 104 11.74 4.84 -9.45
CA GLY A 104 11.96 4.76 -8.01
C GLY A 104 10.69 4.71 -7.14
N ALA A 105 9.52 4.57 -7.75
CA ALA A 105 8.27 4.41 -7.00
C ALA A 105 8.25 3.09 -6.23
N PHE A 106 7.73 3.15 -5.02
CA PHE A 106 7.51 2.02 -4.11
C PHE A 106 6.08 1.50 -4.18
N GLN A 107 5.87 0.28 -3.69
CA GLN A 107 4.55 -0.31 -3.53
C GLN A 107 3.62 0.63 -2.77
N GLY A 108 2.46 0.94 -3.34
CA GLY A 108 1.44 1.78 -2.71
C GLY A 108 1.64 3.29 -2.87
N ASP A 109 2.72 3.74 -3.52
CA ASP A 109 2.96 5.17 -3.73
C ASP A 109 1.88 5.80 -4.59
N GLU A 110 1.49 7.01 -4.24
CA GLU A 110 0.70 7.88 -5.11
C GLU A 110 1.62 8.53 -6.13
N VAL A 111 1.34 8.33 -7.42
CA VAL A 111 2.22 8.74 -8.50
C VAL A 111 1.46 9.49 -9.60
N GLU A 112 2.15 10.39 -10.29
CA GLU A 112 1.74 10.91 -11.58
C GLU A 112 2.45 10.13 -12.69
N CYS A 113 1.68 9.59 -13.62
CA CYS A 113 2.21 8.94 -14.81
C CYS A 113 1.69 9.58 -16.10
N ILE A 114 2.37 9.30 -17.19
CA ILE A 114 1.97 9.65 -18.55
C ILE A 114 1.84 8.38 -19.37
N ILE A 115 0.91 8.36 -20.30
CA ILE A 115 0.77 7.26 -21.26
C ILE A 115 1.87 7.40 -22.31
N THR A 116 2.65 6.35 -22.49
CA THR A 116 3.72 6.26 -23.50
C THR A 116 3.32 5.43 -24.71
N GLY A 117 2.35 4.54 -24.54
CA GLY A 117 1.83 3.69 -25.60
C GLY A 117 0.44 3.16 -25.24
N ALA A 118 -0.40 2.98 -26.23
CA ALA A 118 -1.69 2.29 -26.13
C ALA A 118 -1.88 1.42 -27.37
N PRO A 119 -1.18 0.27 -27.47
CA PRO A 119 -1.33 -0.61 -28.63
C PRO A 119 -2.76 -1.16 -28.69
N GLU A 120 -3.32 -1.23 -29.89
CA GLU A 120 -4.68 -1.72 -30.12
C GLU A 120 -4.87 -3.13 -29.54
N GLY A 121 -5.85 -3.32 -28.64
CA GLY A 121 -6.11 -4.58 -27.94
C GLY A 121 -5.13 -4.95 -26.80
N LYS A 122 -4.25 -4.03 -26.36
CA LYS A 122 -3.34 -4.22 -25.22
C LYS A 122 -3.58 -3.13 -24.17
N ARG A 123 -3.16 -3.42 -22.94
CA ARG A 123 -3.19 -2.44 -21.84
C ARG A 123 -2.38 -1.19 -22.18
N LYS A 124 -2.85 -0.04 -21.72
CA LYS A 124 -2.11 1.23 -21.79
C LYS A 124 -0.76 1.07 -21.10
N GLU A 125 0.30 1.49 -21.75
CA GLU A 125 1.64 1.52 -21.20
C GLU A 125 2.00 2.95 -20.79
N GLY A 126 2.64 3.12 -19.63
CA GLY A 126 2.96 4.42 -19.07
C GLY A 126 4.36 4.53 -18.49
N LYS A 127 4.69 5.75 -18.10
CA LYS A 127 5.90 6.10 -17.37
C LYS A 127 5.54 6.96 -16.16
N ILE A 128 6.07 6.63 -14.99
CA ILE A 128 5.96 7.48 -13.81
C ILE A 128 6.86 8.70 -14.01
N VAL A 129 6.29 9.89 -13.89
CA VAL A 129 6.99 11.16 -14.05
C VAL A 129 7.24 11.86 -12.72
N ARG A 130 6.41 11.56 -11.72
CA ARG A 130 6.55 12.12 -10.37
C ARG A 130 5.93 11.20 -9.33
N ILE A 131 6.57 11.07 -8.18
CA ILE A 131 5.99 10.50 -6.97
C ILE A 131 5.35 11.65 -6.21
N VAL A 132 4.04 11.54 -5.96
CA VAL A 132 3.24 12.56 -5.25
C VAL A 132 3.43 12.39 -3.75
N SER A 133 3.26 11.16 -3.27
CA SER A 133 3.46 10.81 -1.87
C SER A 133 3.92 9.37 -1.72
N HIS A 134 4.81 9.14 -0.76
CA HIS A 134 5.19 7.80 -0.35
C HIS A 134 4.26 7.31 0.76
N GLN A 135 3.63 6.16 0.59
CA GLN A 135 2.74 5.57 1.58
C GLN A 135 3.50 4.71 2.59
N VAL A 136 4.55 4.02 2.14
CA VAL A 136 5.35 3.12 2.97
C VAL A 136 6.43 3.90 3.67
N LYS A 137 6.32 4.02 5.00
CA LYS A 137 7.30 4.70 5.85
C LYS A 137 8.17 3.72 6.61
N LYS A 138 7.63 2.53 6.91
CA LYS A 138 8.32 1.49 7.64
C LYS A 138 8.32 0.19 6.84
N ILE A 139 9.37 -0.57 6.96
CA ILE A 139 9.54 -1.86 6.29
C ILE A 139 10.09 -2.85 7.30
N VAL A 140 9.55 -4.06 7.31
CA VAL A 140 10.05 -5.19 8.09
C VAL A 140 10.99 -6.02 7.22
N GLY A 141 12.08 -6.49 7.81
CA GLY A 141 13.02 -7.33 7.07
C GLY A 141 14.14 -7.91 7.93
N LEU A 142 15.00 -8.67 7.29
CA LEU A 142 16.16 -9.31 7.89
C LEU A 142 17.37 -8.39 7.80
N TYR A 143 17.99 -8.08 8.95
CA TYR A 143 19.19 -7.29 8.99
C TYR A 143 20.42 -8.16 8.74
N GLU A 144 21.24 -7.74 7.79
CA GLU A 144 22.52 -8.34 7.43
C GLU A 144 23.63 -7.32 7.72
N LYS A 145 24.51 -7.66 8.69
CA LYS A 145 25.58 -6.78 9.14
C LYS A 145 26.80 -6.87 8.25
N SER A 146 27.37 -5.73 7.88
CA SER A 146 28.70 -5.60 7.29
C SER A 146 29.68 -4.95 8.27
N LYS A 147 30.93 -4.75 7.87
CA LYS A 147 32.00 -4.23 8.76
C LYS A 147 31.70 -2.85 9.37
N SER A 148 31.14 -1.93 8.58
CA SER A 148 30.88 -0.54 8.98
C SER A 148 29.47 -0.02 8.63
N PHE A 149 28.60 -0.87 8.12
CA PHE A 149 27.22 -0.56 7.76
C PHE A 149 26.40 -1.87 7.73
N GLY A 150 25.15 -1.80 7.42
CA GLY A 150 24.32 -2.99 7.20
C GLY A 150 23.30 -2.79 6.10
N PHE A 151 22.62 -3.87 5.78
CA PHE A 151 21.48 -3.87 4.91
C PHE A 151 20.30 -4.55 5.57
N VAL A 152 19.09 -4.11 5.24
CA VAL A 152 17.90 -4.86 5.58
C VAL A 152 17.28 -5.36 4.28
N ARG A 153 17.15 -6.68 4.19
CA ARG A 153 16.44 -7.36 3.12
C ARG A 153 14.96 -7.43 3.51
N PRO A 154 14.07 -6.72 2.79
CA PRO A 154 12.65 -6.73 3.09
C PRO A 154 12.03 -8.13 3.06
N ASP A 155 11.09 -8.42 3.95
CA ASP A 155 10.33 -9.66 3.94
C ASP A 155 9.32 -9.68 2.79
N ASN A 156 8.73 -8.53 2.50
CA ASN A 156 7.82 -8.37 1.39
C ASN A 156 8.60 -8.20 0.07
N GLN A 157 8.52 -9.19 -0.79
CA GLN A 157 9.24 -9.26 -2.07
C GLN A 157 8.85 -8.19 -3.10
N ARG A 158 7.80 -7.41 -2.83
CA ARG A 158 7.44 -6.25 -3.66
C ARG A 158 8.40 -5.08 -3.48
N TYR A 159 9.20 -5.08 -2.38
CA TYR A 159 10.30 -4.14 -2.20
C TYR A 159 11.57 -4.74 -2.79
N LEU A 160 11.89 -4.35 -4.01
CA LEU A 160 12.92 -4.99 -4.85
C LEU A 160 14.35 -4.70 -4.44
N LYS A 161 14.57 -3.73 -3.55
CA LYS A 161 15.91 -3.27 -3.17
C LYS A 161 16.13 -3.45 -1.67
N ASP A 162 17.32 -3.94 -1.31
CA ASP A 162 17.76 -3.90 0.08
C ASP A 162 17.88 -2.47 0.56
N ILE A 163 17.56 -2.25 1.83
CA ILE A 163 17.62 -0.94 2.46
C ILE A 163 18.99 -0.79 3.12
N TYR A 164 19.73 0.25 2.76
CA TYR A 164 20.99 0.57 3.35
C TYR A 164 20.80 1.16 4.76
N ILE A 165 21.55 0.64 5.74
CA ILE A 165 21.55 1.12 7.12
C ILE A 165 22.93 1.70 7.41
N PRO A 166 23.06 3.04 7.53
CA PRO A 166 24.32 3.68 7.89
C PRO A 166 24.81 3.29 9.27
N ALA A 167 26.12 3.41 9.51
CA ALA A 167 26.71 3.25 10.83
C ALA A 167 26.03 4.17 11.86
N GLY A 168 25.74 3.63 13.04
CA GLY A 168 25.05 4.35 14.12
C GLY A 168 23.52 4.45 13.96
N LYS A 169 22.95 3.84 12.91
CA LYS A 169 21.49 3.75 12.68
C LYS A 169 20.95 2.33 12.87
N GLU A 170 21.80 1.40 13.32
CA GLU A 170 21.48 -0.02 13.51
C GLU A 170 20.78 -0.33 14.85
N MET A 171 20.65 0.64 15.77
CA MET A 171 19.99 0.45 17.08
C MET A 171 20.51 -0.78 17.89
N GLY A 172 21.78 -1.18 17.66
CA GLY A 172 22.33 -2.38 18.29
C GLY A 172 21.91 -3.71 17.67
N ALA A 173 21.26 -3.71 16.51
CA ALA A 173 20.90 -4.92 15.80
C ALA A 173 22.15 -5.73 15.41
N MET A 174 22.04 -7.05 15.53
CA MET A 174 23.07 -8.01 15.13
C MET A 174 22.63 -8.71 13.84
N ASP A 175 23.59 -9.34 13.18
CA ASP A 175 23.32 -10.14 11.99
C ASP A 175 22.25 -11.20 12.26
N GLY A 176 21.28 -11.33 11.34
CA GLY A 176 20.17 -12.26 11.51
C GLY A 176 18.97 -11.74 12.31
N HIS A 177 19.00 -10.51 12.81
CA HIS A 177 17.83 -9.93 13.47
C HIS A 177 16.74 -9.55 12.46
N LYS A 178 15.49 -9.87 12.79
CA LYS A 178 14.28 -9.29 12.20
C LYS A 178 14.07 -7.92 12.80
N VAL A 179 13.91 -6.91 11.95
CA VAL A 179 13.86 -5.50 12.35
C VAL A 179 12.77 -4.73 11.62
N VAL A 180 12.32 -3.65 12.25
CA VAL A 180 11.51 -2.61 11.61
C VAL A 180 12.43 -1.45 11.26
N VAL A 181 12.43 -1.07 9.98
CA VAL A 181 13.22 0.04 9.45
C VAL A 181 12.30 1.19 9.07
N GLU A 182 12.58 2.38 9.56
CA GLU A 182 11.99 3.62 9.07
C GLU A 182 12.84 4.16 7.92
N LEU A 183 12.21 4.36 6.75
CA LEU A 183 12.90 4.88 5.57
C LEU A 183 13.23 6.37 5.76
N THR A 184 14.49 6.72 5.55
CA THR A 184 14.98 8.11 5.54
C THR A 184 15.16 8.64 4.12
N SER A 185 15.37 7.74 3.16
CA SER A 185 15.44 8.01 1.74
C SER A 185 14.93 6.82 0.94
N TYR A 186 14.15 7.09 -0.11
CA TYR A 186 13.58 6.05 -0.98
C TYR A 186 14.54 5.65 -2.11
N GLY A 187 15.71 6.29 -2.20
CA GLY A 187 16.66 6.10 -3.27
C GLY A 187 16.18 6.72 -4.59
N GLN A 188 17.08 6.80 -5.54
CA GLN A 188 16.78 7.17 -6.94
C GLN A 188 17.27 6.05 -7.87
N GLU A 189 17.17 6.22 -9.19
CA GLU A 189 17.42 5.17 -10.20
C GLU A 189 18.62 4.26 -9.93
N HIS A 190 19.72 4.80 -9.36
CA HIS A 190 20.95 4.05 -9.06
C HIS A 190 21.30 4.00 -7.56
N ALA A 191 20.54 4.66 -6.69
CA ALA A 191 20.76 4.65 -5.25
C ALA A 191 19.86 3.63 -4.56
N LYS A 192 20.39 2.92 -3.56
CA LYS A 192 19.57 2.09 -2.68
C LYS A 192 18.75 2.98 -1.75
N PRO A 193 17.55 2.54 -1.32
CA PRO A 193 16.83 3.18 -0.22
C PRO A 193 17.71 3.18 1.04
N GLU A 194 17.56 4.20 1.87
CA GLU A 194 18.27 4.32 3.14
C GLU A 194 17.29 4.41 4.30
N GLY A 195 17.63 3.81 5.42
CA GLY A 195 16.78 3.82 6.60
C GLY A 195 17.55 3.74 7.92
N LYS A 196 16.79 3.82 8.99
CA LYS A 196 17.24 3.58 10.35
C LYS A 196 16.42 2.47 10.99
N ILE A 197 17.03 1.59 11.75
CA ILE A 197 16.31 0.60 12.54
C ILE A 197 15.63 1.33 13.69
N VAL A 198 14.32 1.09 13.86
CA VAL A 198 13.50 1.70 14.91
C VAL A 198 12.97 0.67 15.90
N GLU A 199 13.02 -0.62 15.53
CA GLU A 199 12.61 -1.72 16.42
C GLU A 199 13.36 -2.99 16.03
N ILE A 200 13.76 -3.78 17.03
CA ILE A 200 14.29 -5.13 16.86
C ILE A 200 13.20 -6.10 17.33
N ILE A 201 12.72 -6.94 16.41
CA ILE A 201 11.64 -7.90 16.70
C ILE A 201 12.21 -9.12 17.43
N GLY A 202 13.39 -9.60 17.02
CA GLY A 202 14.08 -10.77 17.55
C GLY A 202 15.04 -11.35 16.51
N HIS A 203 15.71 -12.43 16.85
CA HIS A 203 16.52 -13.15 15.88
C HIS A 203 15.61 -14.02 14.99
N VAL A 204 15.99 -14.24 13.73
CA VAL A 204 15.20 -15.03 12.77
C VAL A 204 14.87 -16.46 13.24
N ASN A 205 15.67 -16.99 14.17
CA ASN A 205 15.48 -18.31 14.77
C ASN A 205 14.70 -18.27 16.10
N ASP A 206 14.31 -17.10 16.58
CA ASP A 206 13.56 -17.00 17.83
C ASP A 206 12.09 -17.42 17.58
N PRO A 207 11.49 -18.20 18.50
CA PRO A 207 10.11 -18.59 18.39
C PRO A 207 9.18 -17.37 18.33
N GLY A 208 8.32 -17.30 17.31
CA GLY A 208 7.33 -16.23 17.13
C GLY A 208 7.85 -14.97 16.42
N ALA A 209 9.15 -14.88 16.11
CA ALA A 209 9.70 -13.74 15.37
C ALA A 209 9.09 -13.59 13.96
N ASP A 210 8.72 -14.69 13.33
CA ASP A 210 8.03 -14.75 12.05
C ASP A 210 6.62 -14.14 12.13
N ILE A 211 5.84 -14.53 13.14
CA ILE A 211 4.49 -14.01 13.38
C ILE A 211 4.55 -12.53 13.71
N LEU A 212 5.45 -12.12 14.61
CA LEU A 212 5.63 -10.72 14.97
C LEU A 212 6.07 -9.87 13.77
N SER A 213 6.90 -10.42 12.87
CA SER A 213 7.28 -9.74 11.64
C SER A 213 6.06 -9.44 10.76
N ILE A 214 5.13 -10.39 10.60
CA ILE A 214 3.89 -10.21 9.86
C ILE A 214 3.01 -9.13 10.52
N VAL A 215 2.82 -9.22 11.84
CA VAL A 215 2.05 -8.24 12.62
C VAL A 215 2.59 -6.82 12.42
N LYS A 216 3.92 -6.66 12.43
CA LYS A 216 4.57 -5.36 12.22
C LYS A 216 4.52 -4.89 10.77
N ASP A 217 4.60 -5.80 9.78
CA ASP A 217 4.52 -5.45 8.35
C ASP A 217 3.13 -4.90 7.98
N TYR A 218 2.08 -5.38 8.67
CA TYR A 218 0.72 -4.88 8.52
C TYR A 218 0.37 -3.73 9.48
N ASP A 219 1.34 -3.21 10.23
CA ASP A 219 1.17 -2.15 11.25
C ASP A 219 0.00 -2.43 12.20
N LEU A 220 -0.18 -3.73 12.56
CA LEU A 220 -1.20 -4.12 13.51
C LEU A 220 -0.79 -3.70 14.93
N PRO A 221 -1.71 -3.14 15.71
CA PRO A 221 -1.42 -2.76 17.08
C PRO A 221 -1.13 -4.00 17.92
N THR A 222 0.00 -4.02 18.63
CA THR A 222 0.41 -5.09 19.55
C THR A 222 0.07 -4.81 21.00
N GLU A 223 -0.31 -3.59 21.30
CA GLU A 223 -0.67 -3.14 22.64
C GLU A 223 -1.98 -2.36 22.59
N PHE A 224 -2.78 -2.50 23.66
CA PHE A 224 -3.97 -1.67 23.80
C PHE A 224 -3.59 -0.24 24.19
N PRO A 225 -4.27 0.77 23.66
CA PRO A 225 -4.07 2.15 24.08
C PRO A 225 -4.28 2.31 25.60
N GLU A 226 -3.48 3.18 26.24
CA GLU A 226 -3.53 3.42 27.68
C GLU A 226 -4.95 3.74 28.20
N LYS A 227 -5.76 4.45 27.41
CA LYS A 227 -7.17 4.75 27.74
C LYS A 227 -8.01 3.49 27.88
N VAL A 228 -7.75 2.47 27.06
CA VAL A 228 -8.46 1.18 27.09
C VAL A 228 -8.03 0.40 28.31
N LEU A 229 -6.72 0.30 28.58
CA LEU A 229 -6.18 -0.36 29.76
C LEU A 229 -6.72 0.26 31.06
N ASN A 230 -6.71 1.58 31.15
CA ASN A 230 -7.25 2.31 32.28
C ASN A 230 -8.75 2.09 32.46
N GLN A 231 -9.52 1.97 31.38
CA GLN A 231 -10.92 1.62 31.44
C GLN A 231 -11.14 0.17 31.92
N ALA A 232 -10.38 -0.78 31.37
CA ALA A 232 -10.45 -2.19 31.79
C ALA A 232 -10.17 -2.36 33.27
N VAL A 233 -9.12 -1.73 33.80
CA VAL A 233 -8.82 -1.74 35.24
C VAL A 233 -9.96 -1.12 36.08
N ARG A 234 -10.59 -0.08 35.58
CA ARG A 234 -11.68 0.60 36.32
C ARG A 234 -12.96 -0.23 36.37
N VAL A 235 -13.29 -0.96 35.28
CA VAL A 235 -14.53 -1.77 35.21
C VAL A 235 -14.33 -3.21 35.67
N GLY A 236 -13.12 -3.75 35.60
CA GLY A 236 -12.74 -5.11 36.00
C GLY A 236 -12.66 -5.23 37.56
N LYS A 237 -13.76 -5.01 38.25
CA LYS A 237 -13.86 -5.16 39.69
C LYS A 237 -14.67 -6.40 40.02
N ASP A 238 -14.45 -6.94 41.23
CA ASP A 238 -15.27 -8.01 41.78
C ASP A 238 -16.72 -7.56 41.87
N VAL A 239 -17.64 -8.51 41.65
CA VAL A 239 -19.08 -8.27 41.77
C VAL A 239 -19.40 -7.89 43.22
N SER A 240 -20.03 -6.74 43.41
CA SER A 240 -20.44 -6.23 44.72
C SER A 240 -21.95 -6.45 44.98
N GLU A 241 -22.36 -6.33 46.24
CA GLU A 241 -23.78 -6.34 46.61
C GLU A 241 -24.59 -5.27 45.86
N ALA A 242 -23.97 -4.13 45.52
CA ALA A 242 -24.61 -3.07 44.73
C ALA A 242 -24.91 -3.51 43.29
N ASP A 243 -24.09 -4.36 42.72
CA ASP A 243 -24.27 -4.90 41.35
C ASP A 243 -25.43 -5.92 41.32
N CYS A 244 -25.78 -6.53 42.48
CA CYS A 244 -26.88 -7.46 42.59
C CYS A 244 -28.25 -6.77 42.76
N ALA A 245 -28.28 -5.48 43.07
CA ALA A 245 -29.51 -4.75 43.33
C ALA A 245 -30.43 -4.73 42.09
N GLY A 246 -31.69 -5.21 42.30
CA GLY A 246 -32.70 -5.26 41.23
C GLY A 246 -32.55 -6.44 40.27
N ARG A 247 -31.58 -7.31 40.47
CA ARG A 247 -31.38 -8.54 39.68
C ARG A 247 -32.08 -9.72 40.36
N LEU A 248 -32.47 -10.71 39.53
CA LEU A 248 -33.02 -11.98 40.05
C LEU A 248 -31.86 -12.82 40.61
N ASP A 249 -32.00 -13.25 41.87
CA ASP A 249 -31.01 -14.12 42.49
C ASP A 249 -31.27 -15.58 42.09
N LEU A 250 -30.32 -16.17 41.36
CA LEU A 250 -30.35 -17.55 40.90
C LEU A 250 -29.23 -18.40 41.51
N ARG A 251 -28.57 -17.93 42.59
CA ARG A 251 -27.42 -18.63 43.20
C ARG A 251 -27.78 -20.01 43.77
N ASP A 252 -29.05 -20.22 44.11
CA ASP A 252 -29.55 -21.51 44.57
C ASP A 252 -29.98 -22.46 43.43
N TRP A 253 -29.94 -22.00 42.20
CA TRP A 253 -30.28 -22.85 41.05
C TRP A 253 -29.11 -23.75 40.67
N GLN A 254 -29.45 -25.00 40.25
CA GLN A 254 -28.45 -25.89 39.66
C GLN A 254 -28.14 -25.44 38.26
N MET A 255 -26.93 -24.93 38.07
CA MET A 255 -26.41 -24.47 36.78
C MET A 255 -25.16 -25.23 36.42
N VAL A 256 -24.96 -25.43 35.15
CA VAL A 256 -23.73 -26.04 34.57
C VAL A 256 -23.26 -25.20 33.40
N THR A 257 -21.96 -25.13 33.22
CA THR A 257 -21.30 -24.65 31.98
C THR A 257 -20.78 -25.85 31.20
N ILE A 258 -20.74 -25.78 29.89
CA ILE A 258 -20.29 -26.87 29.01
C ILE A 258 -19.16 -26.32 28.11
N ASP A 259 -18.01 -26.14 28.73
CA ASP A 259 -16.84 -25.54 28.12
C ASP A 259 -15.72 -26.59 27.96
N GLY A 260 -14.72 -26.26 27.13
CA GLY A 260 -13.50 -27.06 27.03
C GLY A 260 -12.63 -26.95 28.28
N GLU A 261 -11.75 -27.92 28.53
CA GLU A 261 -10.84 -27.94 29.67
C GLU A 261 -9.95 -26.68 29.79
N ASP A 262 -9.64 -26.06 28.66
CA ASP A 262 -8.76 -24.87 28.58
C ASP A 262 -9.53 -23.55 28.62
N ALA A 263 -10.83 -23.57 28.72
CA ALA A 263 -11.66 -22.34 28.78
C ALA A 263 -11.29 -21.49 29.98
N LYS A 264 -10.99 -20.21 29.73
CA LYS A 264 -10.65 -19.22 30.78
C LYS A 264 -11.79 -18.27 31.06
N ASP A 265 -12.77 -18.21 30.21
CA ASP A 265 -13.97 -17.38 30.23
C ASP A 265 -15.19 -18.30 30.12
N LEU A 266 -16.08 -18.18 31.03
CA LEU A 266 -17.32 -18.95 31.10
C LEU A 266 -18.48 -17.99 30.77
N ASP A 267 -18.74 -17.83 29.47
CA ASP A 267 -19.67 -16.80 28.98
C ASP A 267 -21.14 -17.22 29.14
N ASP A 268 -21.43 -18.51 29.11
CA ASP A 268 -22.79 -19.03 29.18
C ASP A 268 -22.93 -20.21 30.15
N ALA A 269 -24.13 -20.33 30.67
CA ALA A 269 -24.51 -21.43 31.52
C ALA A 269 -25.95 -21.90 31.21
N VAL A 270 -26.25 -23.13 31.51
CA VAL A 270 -27.59 -23.69 31.36
C VAL A 270 -28.10 -24.20 32.69
N SER A 271 -29.40 -24.02 32.89
CA SER A 271 -30.13 -24.65 34.01
C SER A 271 -31.34 -25.42 33.49
N LEU A 272 -31.70 -26.49 34.16
CA LEU A 272 -32.88 -27.28 33.84
C LEU A 272 -33.71 -27.50 35.08
N THR A 273 -34.98 -27.15 35.02
CA THR A 273 -35.96 -27.38 36.09
C THR A 273 -37.21 -28.04 35.51
N MET A 274 -38.00 -28.70 36.38
CA MET A 274 -39.29 -29.21 35.97
C MET A 274 -40.40 -28.29 36.53
N LYS A 275 -41.33 -27.90 35.66
CA LYS A 275 -42.49 -27.10 36.03
C LYS A 275 -43.73 -27.66 35.30
N ASP A 276 -44.76 -28.06 36.09
CA ASP A 276 -46.02 -28.55 35.51
C ASP A 276 -45.86 -29.65 34.47
N GLU A 277 -45.03 -30.68 34.77
CA GLU A 277 -44.67 -31.82 33.91
C GLU A 277 -43.84 -31.46 32.65
N ASN A 278 -43.44 -30.19 32.49
CA ASN A 278 -42.60 -29.74 31.42
C ASN A 278 -41.19 -29.41 31.91
N TYR A 279 -40.19 -29.62 31.02
CA TYR A 279 -38.85 -29.13 31.27
C TYR A 279 -38.75 -27.64 30.96
N GLN A 280 -38.24 -26.88 31.90
CA GLN A 280 -37.89 -25.48 31.72
C GLN A 280 -36.37 -25.37 31.60
N LEU A 281 -35.89 -25.06 30.38
CA LEU A 281 -34.50 -24.81 30.09
C LEU A 281 -34.23 -23.31 30.31
N GLY A 282 -33.26 -22.98 31.17
CA GLY A 282 -32.70 -21.66 31.29
C GLY A 282 -31.37 -21.58 30.50
N VAL A 283 -31.22 -20.55 29.70
CA VAL A 283 -29.94 -20.18 29.03
C VAL A 283 -29.51 -18.86 29.62
N HIS A 284 -28.34 -18.84 30.23
CA HIS A 284 -27.84 -17.69 30.99
C HIS A 284 -26.59 -17.19 30.28
N ILE A 285 -26.60 -15.94 29.88
CA ILE A 285 -25.47 -15.29 29.17
C ILE A 285 -24.89 -14.20 30.08
N ALA A 286 -23.55 -14.13 30.14
CA ALA A 286 -22.88 -13.10 30.92
C ALA A 286 -23.30 -11.69 30.44
N ASP A 287 -23.69 -10.83 31.41
CA ASP A 287 -24.10 -9.44 31.11
C ASP A 287 -22.89 -8.54 30.92
N VAL A 288 -22.19 -8.75 29.77
CA VAL A 288 -21.02 -7.97 29.42
C VAL A 288 -21.33 -6.48 29.32
N THR A 289 -22.56 -6.12 28.97
CA THR A 289 -22.98 -4.72 28.81
C THR A 289 -22.99 -3.93 30.11
N ASN A 290 -23.04 -4.61 31.25
CA ASN A 290 -22.88 -3.98 32.56
C ASN A 290 -21.47 -3.39 32.75
N TYR A 291 -20.46 -3.99 32.13
CA TYR A 291 -19.06 -3.60 32.25
C TYR A 291 -18.58 -2.82 31.04
N VAL A 292 -18.92 -3.28 29.85
CA VAL A 292 -18.48 -2.68 28.57
C VAL A 292 -19.61 -1.81 28.02
N GLN A 293 -19.57 -0.54 28.37
CA GLN A 293 -20.62 0.42 28.02
C GLN A 293 -20.54 0.85 26.55
N GLU A 294 -21.73 1.14 26.00
CA GLU A 294 -21.84 1.74 24.67
C GLU A 294 -21.01 3.04 24.54
N LYS A 295 -20.41 3.29 23.39
CA LYS A 295 -19.55 4.46 23.11
C LYS A 295 -18.29 4.55 23.96
N SER A 296 -17.86 3.43 24.54
CA SER A 296 -16.60 3.36 25.30
C SER A 296 -15.42 2.92 24.40
N CYS A 297 -14.20 3.36 24.74
CA CYS A 297 -13.02 2.92 24.02
C CYS A 297 -12.77 1.41 24.16
N LEU A 298 -13.14 0.81 25.28
CA LEU A 298 -13.04 -0.63 25.49
C LEU A 298 -13.93 -1.40 24.52
N LEU A 299 -15.16 -0.94 24.25
CA LEU A 299 -16.05 -1.57 23.28
C LEU A 299 -15.45 -1.54 21.85
N TYR A 300 -14.91 -0.40 21.44
CA TYR A 300 -14.36 -0.24 20.09
C TYR A 300 -13.08 -1.05 19.82
N THR A 301 -12.38 -1.47 20.86
CA THR A 301 -11.19 -2.34 20.73
C THR A 301 -11.50 -3.81 20.97
N SER A 302 -12.74 -4.15 21.36
CA SER A 302 -13.16 -5.54 21.55
C SER A 302 -13.62 -6.14 20.23
N PRO A 303 -13.16 -7.36 19.87
CA PRO A 303 -13.61 -8.02 18.65
C PRO A 303 -15.10 -8.35 18.74
N SER A 304 -15.81 -8.22 17.60
CA SER A 304 -17.23 -8.57 17.49
C SER A 304 -17.41 -9.74 16.52
N PRO A 305 -18.36 -10.65 16.74
CA PRO A 305 -18.72 -11.69 15.78
C PRO A 305 -19.09 -11.13 14.39
N ARG A 306 -19.57 -9.89 14.32
CA ARG A 306 -19.89 -9.21 13.06
C ARG A 306 -18.64 -8.84 12.25
N ASP A 307 -17.49 -8.67 12.91
CA ASP A 307 -16.23 -8.31 12.25
C ASP A 307 -15.67 -9.47 11.42
N ARG A 308 -16.13 -10.69 11.65
CA ARG A 308 -15.76 -11.89 10.91
C ARG A 308 -16.52 -12.06 9.58
N SER A 309 -17.56 -11.27 9.34
CA SER A 309 -18.40 -11.37 8.15
C SER A 309 -17.94 -10.45 6.99
N LEU A 310 -16.84 -9.78 7.15
CA LEU A 310 -16.16 -8.97 6.16
C LEU A 310 -14.91 -9.71 5.60
#